data_80a188ff1a535ac8c7c40c3d443864c7
#
_entry.id   80a188ff1a535ac8c7c40c3d443864c7
#
_cell.length_a   1.000
_cell.length_b   1.000
_cell.length_c   1.000
_cell.angle_alpha   90.00
_cell.angle_beta   90.00
_cell.angle_gamma   90.00
#
_symmetry.space_group_name_H-M   'P 1'
#
loop_
_entity.id
_entity.type
_entity.pdbx_description
1 polymer ?
#
loop_
_entity_poly.entity_id
_entity_poly.type
_entity_poly.pdbx_seq_one_letter_code
_entity_poly.pdbx_strand_id
1 'polypeptide(L)'
;RCTEISCHIGEKQFFLNPEDNGNINEAEFYIKTTDNESLKVLVGDITAYIKKNYPEARVEPAKVENLFEQLFKGEDAPLIIYLSGESARKIEELSKINAFIDHLNEEMPGLKLNKPAVQERIVVHILPERLALYKVNQNVLLNTLEKNISKVSIGKLNTGNLYIPIVITENEHTIRDILNEVYVSNSDRKYIPVAALTDLSMEYDYKKIFGKKEGVVVPVQVYHTGDSIQEIIKTVRTEAVKANLDPHFGGAYFEGNETFWQMLMIVIVALLMLYFILASQFESLTLPLIVLIEIPIDVAMTLLALWICGISLNLMSMIGIVIMSGIVINDSILKIDTIIRLQQQGFPLLEAIHEGGVGRLKPILMTSLSTVLGILPMAIATGAGAESRVAMGIAVVGGMVCATFLSLFVIPAIYSYLSTEKVNVIG
;
A
#
# COMPACT_ATOMS: atom_id res chain seq x y z
N ARG A 1 -21.68 -13.80 17.70
CA ARG A 1 -20.39 -13.98 17.00
C ARG A 1 -20.21 -12.98 15.87
N CYS A 2 -21.23 -12.75 15.04
CA CYS A 2 -21.24 -11.72 14.02
C CYS A 2 -22.08 -10.54 14.52
N THR A 3 -21.52 -9.32 14.53
CA THR A 3 -22.20 -8.13 15.06
C THR A 3 -22.81 -7.28 13.95
N GLU A 4 -22.24 -7.31 12.77
CA GLU A 4 -22.71 -6.50 11.66
C GLU A 4 -22.33 -7.18 10.35
N ILE A 5 -23.24 -7.19 9.38
CA ILE A 5 -23.02 -7.67 8.03
C ILE A 5 -23.54 -6.61 7.07
N SER A 6 -22.68 -6.20 6.15
CA SER A 6 -23.04 -5.37 5.00
C SER A 6 -22.67 -6.10 3.72
N CYS A 7 -23.51 -6.03 2.71
CA CYS A 7 -23.27 -6.64 1.41
C CYS A 7 -23.37 -5.60 0.32
N HIS A 8 -22.42 -5.63 -0.59
CA HIS A 8 -22.43 -4.83 -1.80
C HIS A 8 -22.31 -5.76 -3.01
N ILE A 9 -23.19 -5.58 -3.99
CA ILE A 9 -23.24 -6.40 -5.21
C ILE A 9 -23.09 -5.47 -6.42
N GLY A 10 -22.15 -5.79 -7.29
CA GLY A 10 -21.95 -5.04 -8.53
C GLY A 10 -21.04 -3.82 -8.39
N GLU A 11 -21.30 -2.79 -9.20
CA GLU A 11 -20.46 -1.58 -9.26
C GLU A 11 -20.50 -0.78 -7.96
N LYS A 12 -19.34 -0.44 -7.42
CA LYS A 12 -19.22 0.45 -6.26
C LYS A 12 -19.44 1.89 -6.69
N GLN A 13 -20.44 2.55 -6.10
CA GLN A 13 -20.75 3.97 -6.37
C GLN A 13 -19.92 4.94 -5.51
N PHE A 14 -18.87 4.50 -4.84
CA PHE A 14 -18.14 5.32 -3.90
C PHE A 14 -16.95 6.04 -4.57
N PHE A 15 -16.93 7.36 -4.50
CA PHE A 15 -15.99 8.26 -5.18
C PHE A 15 -14.51 8.14 -4.79
N LEU A 16 -14.17 7.41 -3.71
CA LEU A 16 -12.82 7.43 -3.17
C LEU A 16 -11.90 6.34 -3.75
N ASN A 17 -12.42 5.37 -4.47
CA ASN A 17 -11.60 4.33 -5.11
C ASN A 17 -12.09 4.00 -6.53
N PRO A 18 -11.69 4.80 -7.54
CA PRO A 18 -12.10 4.56 -8.93
C PRO A 18 -11.53 3.27 -9.54
N GLU A 19 -10.53 2.65 -8.88
CA GLU A 19 -9.88 1.43 -9.39
C GLU A 19 -10.68 0.15 -9.08
N ASP A 20 -11.66 0.21 -8.18
CA ASP A 20 -12.39 -0.96 -7.70
C ASP A 20 -13.85 -0.96 -8.15
N ASN A 21 -14.06 -0.78 -9.45
CA ASN A 21 -15.37 -1.01 -10.05
C ASN A 21 -15.64 -2.51 -10.05
N GLY A 22 -16.41 -2.98 -9.06
CA GLY A 22 -16.89 -4.35 -9.01
C GLY A 22 -17.73 -4.65 -10.25
N ASN A 23 -17.60 -5.83 -10.81
CA ASN A 23 -18.45 -6.28 -11.92
C ASN A 23 -19.80 -6.77 -11.36
N ILE A 24 -20.82 -6.86 -12.22
CA ILE A 24 -22.18 -7.32 -11.87
C ILE A 24 -22.16 -8.74 -11.24
N ASN A 25 -21.15 -9.55 -11.57
CA ASN A 25 -20.93 -10.90 -11.03
C ASN A 25 -20.06 -10.94 -9.77
N GLU A 26 -19.78 -9.81 -9.15
CA GLU A 26 -18.99 -9.69 -7.92
C GLU A 26 -19.86 -9.21 -6.77
N ALA A 27 -19.60 -9.77 -5.59
CA ALA A 27 -20.23 -9.34 -4.36
C ALA A 27 -19.17 -9.20 -3.26
N GLU A 28 -19.23 -8.13 -2.51
CA GLU A 28 -18.36 -7.87 -1.37
C GLU A 28 -19.19 -7.94 -0.08
N PHE A 29 -18.76 -8.80 0.84
CA PHE A 29 -19.39 -8.95 2.13
C PHE A 29 -18.47 -8.37 3.20
N TYR A 30 -18.91 -7.31 3.84
CA TYR A 30 -18.26 -6.76 5.02
C TYR A 30 -18.84 -7.41 6.27
N ILE A 31 -18.02 -8.12 7.03
CA ILE A 31 -18.43 -8.87 8.21
C ILE A 31 -17.62 -8.41 9.41
N LYS A 32 -18.30 -7.89 10.43
CA LYS A 32 -17.70 -7.50 11.70
C LYS A 32 -17.95 -8.55 12.76
N THR A 33 -16.87 -9.01 13.38
CA THR A 33 -16.91 -10.01 14.47
C THR A 33 -16.43 -9.38 15.78
N THR A 34 -16.73 -10.06 16.88
CA THR A 34 -16.31 -9.62 18.24
C THR A 34 -14.85 -9.93 18.53
N ASP A 35 -14.30 -10.99 17.91
CA ASP A 35 -12.92 -11.44 18.13
C ASP A 35 -12.30 -12.07 16.87
N ASN A 36 -10.97 -12.16 16.85
CA ASN A 36 -10.20 -12.70 15.71
C ASN A 36 -10.34 -14.24 15.57
N GLU A 37 -10.63 -14.98 16.63
CA GLU A 37 -10.83 -16.43 16.54
C GLU A 37 -12.15 -16.75 15.86
N SER A 38 -13.21 -16.06 16.25
CA SER A 38 -14.52 -16.16 15.60
C SER A 38 -14.44 -15.78 14.11
N LEU A 39 -13.58 -14.80 13.75
CA LEU A 39 -13.37 -14.42 12.35
C LEU A 39 -12.75 -15.56 11.53
N LYS A 40 -11.70 -16.21 12.04
CA LYS A 40 -11.02 -17.31 11.32
C LYS A 40 -11.97 -18.50 11.10
N VAL A 41 -12.75 -18.86 12.10
CA VAL A 41 -13.75 -19.95 12.00
C VAL A 41 -14.82 -19.58 10.96
N LEU A 42 -15.35 -18.37 11.03
CA LEU A 42 -16.41 -17.91 10.13
C LEU A 42 -15.93 -17.86 8.67
N VAL A 43 -14.72 -17.35 8.41
CA VAL A 43 -14.11 -17.35 7.06
C VAL A 43 -13.95 -18.78 6.54
N GLY A 44 -13.50 -19.71 7.38
CA GLY A 44 -13.40 -21.13 7.03
C GLY A 44 -14.75 -21.75 6.65
N ASP A 45 -15.78 -21.51 7.46
CA ASP A 45 -17.14 -22.02 7.24
C ASP A 45 -17.78 -21.45 5.96
N ILE A 46 -17.65 -20.14 5.75
CA ILE A 46 -18.18 -19.47 4.54
C ILE A 46 -17.45 -19.99 3.29
N THR A 47 -16.14 -20.09 3.34
CA THR A 47 -15.34 -20.58 2.19
C THR A 47 -15.72 -22.03 1.86
N ALA A 48 -15.87 -22.89 2.88
CA ALA A 48 -16.29 -24.28 2.69
C ALA A 48 -17.71 -24.37 2.13
N TYR A 49 -18.65 -23.57 2.64
CA TYR A 49 -20.02 -23.52 2.15
C TYR A 49 -20.12 -23.11 0.70
N ILE A 50 -19.42 -22.02 0.30
CA ILE A 50 -19.44 -21.52 -1.07
C ILE A 50 -18.78 -22.54 -2.01
N LYS A 51 -17.64 -23.10 -1.65
CA LYS A 51 -16.95 -24.12 -2.44
C LYS A 51 -17.79 -25.38 -2.67
N LYS A 52 -18.65 -25.74 -1.70
CA LYS A 52 -19.55 -26.90 -1.81
C LYS A 52 -20.76 -26.62 -2.70
N ASN A 53 -21.37 -25.44 -2.56
CA ASN A 53 -22.64 -25.11 -3.23
C ASN A 53 -22.45 -24.38 -4.56
N TYR A 54 -21.32 -23.66 -4.71
CA TYR A 54 -20.99 -22.83 -5.88
C TYR A 54 -19.54 -23.07 -6.27
N PRO A 55 -19.21 -24.23 -6.87
CA PRO A 55 -17.81 -24.62 -7.15
C PRO A 55 -17.09 -23.68 -8.13
N GLU A 56 -17.84 -22.93 -8.93
CA GLU A 56 -17.30 -21.92 -9.87
C GLU A 56 -17.04 -20.56 -9.23
N ALA A 57 -17.57 -20.33 -8.01
CA ALA A 57 -17.37 -19.08 -7.30
C ALA A 57 -16.00 -19.03 -6.64
N ARG A 58 -15.28 -17.93 -6.86
CA ARG A 58 -14.01 -17.64 -6.20
C ARG A 58 -14.26 -16.79 -4.96
N VAL A 59 -13.77 -17.21 -3.82
CA VAL A 59 -13.85 -16.47 -2.56
C VAL A 59 -12.48 -16.04 -2.12
N GLU A 60 -12.31 -14.74 -1.94
CA GLU A 60 -11.06 -14.15 -1.45
C GLU A 60 -11.36 -13.38 -0.16
N PRO A 61 -10.98 -13.91 1.01
CA PRO A 61 -11.10 -13.18 2.26
C PRO A 61 -10.05 -12.06 2.29
N ALA A 62 -10.49 -10.81 2.43
CA ALA A 62 -9.63 -9.65 2.57
C ALA A 62 -9.82 -9.00 3.94
N LYS A 63 -8.75 -8.47 4.52
CA LYS A 63 -8.82 -7.63 5.70
C LYS A 63 -9.29 -6.24 5.28
N VAL A 64 -10.25 -5.68 6.02
CA VAL A 64 -10.66 -4.30 5.79
C VAL A 64 -9.55 -3.36 6.23
N GLU A 65 -9.06 -2.58 5.30
CA GLU A 65 -8.04 -1.59 5.52
C GLU A 65 -8.68 -0.23 5.80
N ASN A 66 -8.08 0.53 6.70
CA ASN A 66 -8.51 1.90 6.89
C ASN A 66 -7.98 2.79 5.74
N LEU A 67 -8.56 3.99 5.60
CA LEU A 67 -8.20 4.96 4.56
C LEU A 67 -6.70 5.29 4.57
N PHE A 68 -6.08 5.31 5.73
CA PHE A 68 -4.67 5.57 5.89
C PHE A 68 -3.80 4.40 5.43
N GLU A 69 -4.20 3.17 5.76
CA GLU A 69 -3.55 1.96 5.23
C GLU A 69 -3.66 1.90 3.71
N GLN A 70 -4.81 2.25 3.13
CA GLN A 70 -5.00 2.29 1.67
C GLN A 70 -4.10 3.31 0.97
N LEU A 71 -3.86 4.49 1.59
CA LEU A 71 -2.97 5.51 1.03
C LEU A 71 -1.49 5.10 1.02
N PHE A 72 -1.09 4.27 1.99
CA PHE A 72 0.29 3.82 2.16
C PHE A 72 0.47 2.34 1.87
N LYS A 73 -0.58 1.71 1.31
CA LYS A 73 -0.53 0.32 0.91
C LYS A 73 0.37 0.16 -0.29
N GLY A 74 1.43 -0.63 -0.11
CA GLY A 74 2.18 -1.19 -1.22
C GLY A 74 1.41 -2.34 -1.90
N GLU A 75 2.03 -2.98 -2.85
CA GLU A 75 1.48 -4.19 -3.48
C GLU A 75 1.29 -5.30 -2.43
N ASP A 76 0.09 -5.90 -2.36
CA ASP A 76 -0.30 -6.87 -1.30
C ASP A 76 0.52 -8.17 -1.32
N ALA A 77 0.94 -8.61 -2.50
CA ALA A 77 1.70 -9.83 -2.62
C ALA A 77 3.18 -9.61 -2.27
N PRO A 78 3.81 -10.52 -1.53
CA PRO A 78 5.23 -10.46 -1.21
C PRO A 78 6.11 -10.30 -2.46
N LEU A 79 5.74 -10.99 -3.53
CA LEU A 79 6.39 -10.92 -4.83
C LEU A 79 5.31 -10.90 -5.91
N ILE A 80 5.44 -10.01 -6.89
CA ILE A 80 4.60 -9.98 -8.09
C ILE A 80 5.51 -10.09 -9.30
N ILE A 81 5.21 -11.04 -10.17
CA ILE A 81 5.88 -11.22 -11.44
C ILE A 81 5.02 -10.53 -12.51
N TYR A 82 5.54 -9.48 -13.10
CA TYR A 82 4.91 -8.81 -14.23
C TYR A 82 5.47 -9.40 -15.50
N LEU A 83 4.65 -10.18 -16.18
CA LEU A 83 5.01 -10.78 -17.45
C LEU A 83 4.65 -9.80 -18.57
N SER A 84 5.65 -9.38 -19.34
CA SER A 84 5.49 -8.61 -20.56
C SER A 84 5.88 -9.43 -21.77
N GLY A 85 5.24 -9.17 -22.90
CA GLY A 85 5.53 -9.81 -24.17
C GLY A 85 5.01 -8.95 -25.30
N GLU A 86 5.55 -9.12 -26.52
CA GLU A 86 5.15 -8.35 -27.71
C GLU A 86 3.66 -8.46 -28.02
N SER A 87 3.00 -9.42 -27.45
CA SER A 87 1.61 -9.80 -27.70
C SER A 87 0.77 -9.98 -26.44
N ALA A 88 1.19 -9.44 -25.27
CA ALA A 88 0.42 -9.55 -24.00
C ALA A 88 -1.06 -9.08 -24.12
N ARG A 89 -1.45 -8.52 -25.26
CA ARG A 89 -2.81 -8.14 -25.62
C ARG A 89 -3.61 -9.23 -26.35
N LYS A 90 -2.99 -10.35 -26.74
CA LYS A 90 -3.67 -11.39 -27.53
C LYS A 90 -4.05 -12.57 -26.64
N ILE A 91 -5.26 -13.07 -26.84
CA ILE A 91 -5.83 -14.26 -26.15
C ILE A 91 -4.93 -15.50 -26.32
N GLU A 92 -4.22 -15.61 -27.44
CA GLU A 92 -3.26 -16.70 -27.69
C GLU A 92 -2.11 -16.74 -26.68
N GLU A 93 -1.75 -15.61 -26.08
CA GLU A 93 -0.73 -15.54 -25.04
C GLU A 93 -1.25 -15.85 -23.65
N LEU A 94 -2.56 -15.68 -23.39
CA LEU A 94 -3.16 -16.15 -22.14
C LEU A 94 -2.89 -17.64 -21.92
N SER A 95 -2.99 -18.45 -22.99
CA SER A 95 -2.70 -19.88 -22.91
C SER A 95 -1.23 -20.14 -22.59
N LYS A 96 -0.30 -19.37 -23.15
CA LYS A 96 1.14 -19.48 -22.89
C LYS A 96 1.47 -19.05 -21.44
N ILE A 97 0.89 -17.94 -20.97
CA ILE A 97 1.08 -17.46 -19.61
C ILE A 97 0.53 -18.47 -18.61
N ASN A 98 -0.66 -19.03 -18.86
CA ASN A 98 -1.23 -20.06 -18.01
C ASN A 98 -0.37 -21.34 -18.00
N ALA A 99 0.11 -21.78 -19.17
CA ALA A 99 1.02 -22.93 -19.26
C ALA A 99 2.36 -22.67 -18.52
N PHE A 100 2.88 -21.46 -18.62
CA PHE A 100 4.06 -21.05 -17.87
C PHE A 100 3.83 -21.07 -16.34
N ILE A 101 2.67 -20.58 -15.88
CA ILE A 101 2.30 -20.60 -14.46
C ILE A 101 2.15 -22.06 -13.97
N ASP A 102 1.51 -22.92 -14.78
CA ASP A 102 1.33 -24.32 -14.44
C ASP A 102 2.69 -25.05 -14.34
N HIS A 103 3.59 -24.80 -15.28
CA HIS A 103 4.95 -25.32 -15.26
C HIS A 103 5.74 -24.87 -14.01
N LEU A 104 5.65 -23.60 -13.63
CA LEU A 104 6.30 -23.09 -12.42
C LEU A 104 5.71 -23.70 -11.14
N ASN A 105 4.40 -23.93 -11.09
CA ASN A 105 3.76 -24.59 -9.95
C ASN A 105 4.19 -26.06 -9.82
N GLU A 106 4.51 -26.73 -10.94
CA GLU A 106 5.03 -28.10 -10.94
C GLU A 106 6.51 -28.16 -10.51
N GLU A 107 7.34 -27.22 -10.98
CA GLU A 107 8.77 -27.16 -10.61
C GLU A 107 9.00 -26.75 -9.15
N MET A 108 8.13 -25.87 -8.62
CA MET A 108 8.24 -25.36 -7.25
C MET A 108 6.94 -25.58 -6.47
N PRO A 109 6.75 -26.78 -5.86
CA PRO A 109 5.49 -27.12 -5.16
C PRO A 109 5.16 -26.24 -3.95
N GLY A 110 6.14 -25.51 -3.42
CA GLY A 110 5.97 -24.54 -2.34
C GLY A 110 5.43 -23.16 -2.80
N LEU A 111 5.41 -22.92 -4.11
CA LEU A 111 4.90 -21.70 -4.70
C LEU A 111 3.39 -21.81 -4.97
N LYS A 112 2.66 -20.77 -4.59
CA LYS A 112 1.27 -20.59 -5.03
C LYS A 112 1.22 -19.37 -5.94
N LEU A 113 1.09 -19.63 -7.24
CA LEU A 113 0.93 -18.61 -8.25
C LEU A 113 -0.54 -18.45 -8.58
N ASN A 114 -1.07 -17.25 -8.43
CA ASN A 114 -2.42 -16.95 -8.86
C ASN A 114 -2.43 -16.69 -10.37
N LYS A 115 -3.28 -17.42 -11.09
CA LYS A 115 -3.52 -17.15 -12.51
C LYS A 115 -4.19 -15.79 -12.66
N PRO A 116 -3.89 -15.06 -13.75
CA PRO A 116 -4.55 -13.78 -14.02
C PRO A 116 -6.07 -13.97 -14.13
N ALA A 117 -6.80 -13.02 -13.56
CA ALA A 117 -8.25 -13.06 -13.64
C ALA A 117 -8.70 -12.76 -15.08
N VAL A 118 -9.49 -13.67 -15.62
CA VAL A 118 -10.10 -13.54 -16.97
C VAL A 118 -11.60 -13.43 -16.84
N GLN A 119 -12.22 -12.77 -17.80
CA GLN A 119 -13.67 -12.66 -17.91
C GLN A 119 -14.13 -13.01 -19.31
N GLU A 120 -15.32 -13.57 -19.42
CA GLU A 120 -15.99 -13.73 -20.68
C GLU A 120 -16.54 -12.38 -21.14
N ARG A 121 -16.28 -12.05 -22.41
CA ARG A 121 -16.74 -10.84 -23.07
C ARG A 121 -17.46 -11.18 -24.35
N ILE A 122 -18.65 -10.62 -24.52
CA ILE A 122 -19.36 -10.70 -25.79
C ILE A 122 -18.84 -9.57 -26.67
N VAL A 123 -18.25 -9.92 -27.81
CA VAL A 123 -17.74 -8.96 -28.78
C VAL A 123 -18.68 -8.92 -29.97
N VAL A 124 -19.16 -7.71 -30.32
CA VAL A 124 -19.97 -7.45 -31.46
C VAL A 124 -19.06 -6.99 -32.61
N HIS A 125 -18.78 -7.88 -33.53
CA HIS A 125 -17.98 -7.56 -34.71
C HIS A 125 -18.85 -6.89 -35.77
N ILE A 126 -18.48 -5.68 -36.12
CA ILE A 126 -19.12 -4.96 -37.23
C ILE A 126 -18.45 -5.44 -38.52
N LEU A 127 -19.26 -5.85 -39.50
CA LEU A 127 -18.79 -6.36 -40.79
C LEU A 127 -18.79 -5.26 -41.87
N PRO A 128 -17.60 -4.66 -42.20
CA PRO A 128 -17.52 -3.51 -43.10
C PRO A 128 -18.07 -3.81 -44.48
N GLU A 129 -17.92 -5.04 -44.97
CA GLU A 129 -18.42 -5.49 -46.24
C GLU A 129 -19.96 -5.42 -46.31
N ARG A 130 -20.61 -5.84 -45.22
CA ARG A 130 -22.09 -5.78 -45.13
C ARG A 130 -22.58 -4.34 -44.94
N LEU A 131 -21.84 -3.48 -44.21
CA LEU A 131 -22.16 -2.07 -44.13
C LEU A 131 -22.18 -1.41 -45.53
N ALA A 132 -21.16 -1.71 -46.34
CA ALA A 132 -21.06 -1.20 -47.70
C ALA A 132 -22.18 -1.76 -48.60
N LEU A 133 -22.47 -3.06 -48.51
CA LEU A 133 -23.51 -3.73 -49.28
C LEU A 133 -24.90 -3.14 -49.01
N TYR A 134 -25.24 -2.93 -47.73
CA TYR A 134 -26.53 -2.39 -47.30
C TYR A 134 -26.57 -0.86 -47.28
N LYS A 135 -25.47 -0.17 -47.63
CA LYS A 135 -25.31 1.29 -47.62
C LYS A 135 -25.61 1.91 -46.21
N VAL A 136 -25.18 1.26 -45.16
CA VAL A 136 -25.37 1.73 -43.79
C VAL A 136 -24.12 2.47 -43.31
N ASN A 137 -24.31 3.64 -42.70
CA ASN A 137 -23.21 4.40 -42.10
C ASN A 137 -22.84 3.80 -40.77
N GLN A 138 -21.54 3.55 -40.55
CA GLN A 138 -20.99 2.97 -39.31
C GLN A 138 -21.36 3.77 -38.06
N ASN A 139 -21.30 5.11 -38.12
CA ASN A 139 -21.66 5.96 -36.98
C ASN A 139 -23.14 5.85 -36.58
N VAL A 140 -24.01 5.67 -37.55
CA VAL A 140 -25.45 5.46 -37.30
C VAL A 140 -25.66 4.11 -36.60
N LEU A 141 -24.95 3.06 -37.05
CA LEU A 141 -24.99 1.75 -36.41
C LEU A 141 -24.46 1.82 -34.95
N LEU A 142 -23.29 2.43 -34.73
CA LEU A 142 -22.71 2.58 -33.40
C LEU A 142 -23.63 3.34 -32.44
N ASN A 143 -24.16 4.49 -32.88
CA ASN A 143 -25.09 5.27 -32.06
C ASN A 143 -26.38 4.51 -31.74
N THR A 144 -26.84 3.67 -32.66
CA THR A 144 -28.04 2.84 -32.45
C THR A 144 -27.75 1.73 -31.46
N LEU A 145 -26.60 1.05 -31.58
CA LEU A 145 -26.16 0.05 -30.62
C LEU A 145 -25.96 0.64 -29.20
N GLU A 146 -25.28 1.79 -29.10
CA GLU A 146 -25.05 2.47 -27.86
C GLU A 146 -26.36 2.82 -27.13
N LYS A 147 -27.35 3.33 -27.87
CA LYS A 147 -28.65 3.68 -27.28
C LYS A 147 -29.45 2.49 -26.78
N ASN A 148 -29.33 1.33 -27.44
CA ASN A 148 -30.12 0.14 -27.08
C ASN A 148 -29.40 -0.80 -26.10
N ILE A 149 -28.04 -0.76 -26.01
CA ILE A 149 -27.27 -1.60 -25.09
C ILE A 149 -27.01 -0.85 -23.80
N SER A 150 -26.73 0.47 -23.84
CA SER A 150 -26.41 1.27 -22.70
C SER A 150 -27.64 1.70 -21.92
N LYS A 151 -27.60 1.57 -20.60
CA LYS A 151 -28.60 2.16 -19.70
C LYS A 151 -28.48 3.69 -19.80
N VAL A 152 -29.49 4.37 -20.34
CA VAL A 152 -29.48 5.83 -20.48
C VAL A 152 -29.88 6.45 -19.14
N SER A 153 -28.92 7.06 -18.45
CA SER A 153 -29.23 7.87 -17.27
C SER A 153 -29.80 9.23 -17.70
N ILE A 154 -31.07 9.47 -17.38
CA ILE A 154 -31.77 10.73 -17.72
C ILE A 154 -31.67 11.79 -16.59
N GLY A 155 -31.25 11.41 -15.42
CA GLY A 155 -31.10 12.30 -14.28
C GLY A 155 -30.66 11.61 -13.01
N LYS A 156 -30.49 12.38 -11.97
CA LYS A 156 -30.17 11.89 -10.62
C LYS A 156 -31.21 12.44 -9.64
N LEU A 157 -31.86 11.55 -8.90
CA LEU A 157 -32.72 11.93 -7.79
C LEU A 157 -31.84 12.17 -6.54
N ASN A 158 -31.87 13.38 -6.02
CA ASN A 158 -31.18 13.71 -4.77
C ASN A 158 -32.16 13.51 -3.61
N THR A 159 -31.89 12.52 -2.75
CA THR A 159 -32.69 12.23 -1.55
C THR A 159 -32.09 12.88 -0.29
N GLY A 160 -31.15 13.84 -0.45
CA GLY A 160 -30.42 14.48 0.65
C GLY A 160 -29.14 13.74 1.03
N ASN A 161 -29.19 12.44 1.20
CA ASN A 161 -28.05 11.61 1.57
C ASN A 161 -27.50 10.75 0.42
N LEU A 162 -28.30 10.53 -0.63
CA LEU A 162 -27.95 9.67 -1.75
C LEU A 162 -28.37 10.27 -3.09
N TYR A 163 -27.51 10.12 -4.09
CA TYR A 163 -27.83 10.40 -5.49
C TYR A 163 -28.24 9.09 -6.18
N ILE A 164 -29.53 8.94 -6.46
CA ILE A 164 -30.07 7.76 -7.12
C ILE A 164 -30.16 8.07 -8.63
N PRO A 165 -29.45 7.37 -9.53
CA PRO A 165 -29.57 7.59 -10.94
C PRO A 165 -30.96 7.15 -11.43
N ILE A 166 -31.64 7.99 -12.19
CA ILE A 166 -32.87 7.63 -12.91
C ILE A 166 -32.44 7.10 -14.28
N VAL A 167 -32.68 5.82 -14.50
CA VAL A 167 -32.26 5.12 -15.71
C VAL A 167 -33.49 4.68 -16.48
N ILE A 168 -33.54 4.96 -17.78
CA ILE A 168 -34.46 4.32 -18.71
C ILE A 168 -33.80 3.02 -19.16
N THR A 169 -34.47 1.93 -18.93
CA THR A 169 -34.12 0.62 -19.49
C THR A 169 -35.36 0.01 -20.08
N GLU A 170 -35.22 -0.56 -21.24
CA GLU A 170 -36.22 -1.46 -21.81
C GLU A 170 -36.13 -2.83 -21.11
N ASN A 171 -37.12 -3.67 -21.22
CA ASN A 171 -37.14 -4.99 -20.57
C ASN A 171 -35.80 -5.76 -20.76
N GLU A 172 -35.52 -6.73 -19.88
CA GLU A 172 -34.32 -7.58 -19.93
C GLU A 172 -34.25 -8.40 -21.23
N HIS A 173 -33.79 -7.77 -22.29
CA HIS A 173 -33.47 -8.43 -23.56
C HIS A 173 -32.02 -8.92 -23.54
N THR A 174 -31.79 -10.11 -24.07
CA THR A 174 -30.41 -10.57 -24.29
C THR A 174 -29.80 -9.75 -25.44
N ILE A 175 -28.45 -9.62 -25.46
CA ILE A 175 -27.79 -8.94 -26.61
C ILE A 175 -28.22 -9.50 -27.95
N ARG A 176 -28.46 -10.81 -28.03
CA ARG A 176 -28.95 -11.47 -29.27
C ARG A 176 -30.33 -11.00 -29.65
N ASP A 177 -31.20 -10.79 -28.68
CA ASP A 177 -32.58 -10.27 -28.96
C ASP A 177 -32.50 -8.82 -29.43
N ILE A 178 -31.67 -7.97 -28.76
CA ILE A 178 -31.43 -6.59 -29.18
C ILE A 178 -30.93 -6.52 -30.63
N LEU A 179 -29.96 -7.34 -31.02
CA LEU A 179 -29.42 -7.33 -32.37
C LEU A 179 -30.46 -7.74 -33.44
N ASN A 180 -31.40 -8.63 -33.08
CA ASN A 180 -32.47 -9.07 -34.01
C ASN A 180 -33.63 -8.08 -34.10
N GLU A 181 -33.97 -7.39 -33.03
CA GLU A 181 -35.13 -6.50 -32.93
C GLU A 181 -34.81 -5.04 -33.29
N VAL A 182 -33.54 -4.65 -33.20
CA VAL A 182 -33.10 -3.29 -33.53
C VAL A 182 -32.79 -3.14 -35.00
N TYR A 183 -33.30 -2.09 -35.61
CA TYR A 183 -33.15 -1.77 -37.04
C TYR A 183 -32.40 -0.45 -37.21
N VAL A 184 -31.55 -0.39 -38.22
CA VAL A 184 -30.82 0.82 -38.61
C VAL A 184 -31.28 1.27 -39.99
N SER A 185 -31.54 2.56 -40.16
CA SER A 185 -31.87 3.13 -41.46
C SER A 185 -30.64 3.27 -42.35
N ASN A 186 -30.71 2.79 -43.58
CA ASN A 186 -29.69 2.98 -44.60
C ASN A 186 -29.87 4.31 -45.36
N SER A 187 -28.94 4.59 -46.29
CA SER A 187 -29.01 5.79 -47.16
C SER A 187 -30.24 5.84 -48.03
N ASP A 188 -30.84 4.71 -48.38
CA ASP A 188 -32.05 4.58 -49.19
C ASP A 188 -33.34 4.59 -48.33
N ARG A 189 -33.24 4.94 -47.02
CA ARG A 189 -34.33 4.96 -46.02
C ARG A 189 -34.99 3.60 -45.75
N LYS A 190 -34.27 2.50 -46.02
CA LYS A 190 -34.74 1.15 -45.68
C LYS A 190 -34.20 0.76 -44.30
N TYR A 191 -35.00 0.02 -43.55
CA TYR A 191 -34.63 -0.49 -42.25
C TYR A 191 -33.92 -1.85 -42.37
N ILE A 192 -32.69 -1.94 -41.89
CA ILE A 192 -31.86 -3.13 -41.94
C ILE A 192 -31.67 -3.61 -40.50
N PRO A 193 -31.93 -4.89 -40.16
CA PRO A 193 -31.72 -5.43 -38.84
C PRO A 193 -30.23 -5.41 -38.52
N VAL A 194 -29.88 -5.05 -37.27
CA VAL A 194 -28.48 -4.95 -36.83
C VAL A 194 -27.77 -6.30 -36.92
N ALA A 195 -28.48 -7.41 -36.68
CA ALA A 195 -27.97 -8.77 -36.84
C ALA A 195 -27.45 -9.07 -38.26
N ALA A 196 -27.97 -8.38 -39.29
CA ALA A 196 -27.45 -8.55 -40.64
C ALA A 196 -26.10 -7.87 -40.88
N LEU A 197 -25.70 -6.92 -39.99
CA LEU A 197 -24.52 -6.07 -40.13
C LEU A 197 -23.40 -6.47 -39.17
N THR A 198 -23.72 -7.32 -38.21
CA THR A 198 -22.82 -7.70 -37.11
C THR A 198 -22.70 -9.20 -36.97
N ASP A 199 -21.62 -9.64 -36.32
CA ASP A 199 -21.43 -11.00 -35.86
C ASP A 199 -21.08 -10.99 -34.37
N LEU A 200 -21.50 -12.03 -33.62
CA LEU A 200 -21.25 -12.17 -32.17
C LEU A 200 -20.21 -13.24 -31.95
N SER A 201 -19.17 -12.90 -31.22
CA SER A 201 -18.23 -13.87 -30.65
C SER A 201 -18.17 -13.76 -29.12
N MET A 202 -18.01 -14.90 -28.50
CA MET A 202 -17.60 -14.94 -27.07
C MET A 202 -16.09 -15.05 -27.01
N GLU A 203 -15.48 -14.09 -26.35
CA GLU A 203 -14.03 -14.02 -26.18
C GLU A 203 -13.69 -13.96 -24.70
N TYR A 204 -12.55 -14.54 -24.35
CA TYR A 204 -11.97 -14.37 -23.00
C TYR A 204 -10.99 -13.22 -23.04
N ASP A 205 -11.09 -12.32 -22.08
CA ASP A 205 -10.18 -11.18 -21.96
C ASP A 205 -9.72 -11.05 -20.51
N TYR A 206 -8.61 -10.35 -20.30
CA TYR A 206 -8.18 -10.02 -18.95
C TYR A 206 -9.19 -9.11 -18.27
N LYS A 207 -9.51 -9.43 -17.02
CA LYS A 207 -10.41 -8.60 -16.20
C LYS A 207 -9.85 -7.20 -15.97
N LYS A 208 -8.53 -7.10 -15.75
CA LYS A 208 -7.80 -5.83 -15.56
C LYS A 208 -6.56 -5.83 -16.45
N ILE A 209 -6.31 -4.72 -17.10
CA ILE A 209 -5.11 -4.49 -17.89
C ILE A 209 -4.21 -3.56 -17.09
N PHE A 210 -2.98 -4.00 -16.82
CA PHE A 210 -1.99 -3.23 -16.10
C PHE A 210 -0.98 -2.62 -17.07
N GLY A 211 -0.74 -1.32 -16.92
CA GLY A 211 0.27 -0.60 -17.68
C GLY A 211 1.44 -0.20 -16.79
N LYS A 212 2.66 -0.55 -17.20
CA LYS A 212 3.91 -0.04 -16.60
C LYS A 212 4.72 0.71 -17.66
N LYS A 213 5.89 1.23 -17.29
CA LYS A 213 6.79 1.94 -18.22
C LYS A 213 7.17 1.10 -19.44
N GLU A 214 7.25 -0.20 -19.26
CA GLU A 214 7.60 -1.21 -20.26
C GLU A 214 6.42 -1.57 -21.18
N GLY A 215 5.21 -1.11 -20.87
CA GLY A 215 4.00 -1.40 -21.66
C GLY A 215 2.92 -2.12 -20.88
N VAL A 216 2.13 -2.93 -21.58
CA VAL A 216 1.10 -3.77 -20.95
C VAL A 216 1.73 -4.97 -20.32
N VAL A 217 1.42 -5.21 -19.05
CA VAL A 217 1.95 -6.31 -18.25
C VAL A 217 0.81 -7.12 -17.61
N VAL A 218 1.07 -8.40 -17.41
CA VAL A 218 0.17 -9.32 -16.70
C VAL A 218 0.77 -9.62 -15.33
N PRO A 219 0.14 -9.17 -14.22
CA PRO A 219 0.62 -9.44 -12.89
C PRO A 219 0.28 -10.86 -12.46
N VAL A 220 1.28 -11.61 -12.03
CA VAL A 220 1.15 -12.91 -11.38
C VAL A 220 1.59 -12.77 -9.94
N GLN A 221 0.64 -12.87 -9.03
CA GLN A 221 0.92 -12.78 -7.59
C GLN A 221 1.53 -14.09 -7.09
N VAL A 222 2.61 -13.97 -6.33
CA VAL A 222 3.36 -15.10 -5.78
C VAL A 222 3.19 -15.12 -4.27
N TYR A 223 2.55 -16.16 -3.78
CA TYR A 223 2.50 -16.47 -2.36
C TYR A 223 3.38 -17.69 -2.10
N HIS A 224 4.41 -17.53 -1.30
CA HIS A 224 5.34 -18.62 -1.02
C HIS A 224 5.44 -18.92 0.47
N THR A 225 5.77 -20.15 0.79
CA THR A 225 6.06 -20.60 2.13
C THR A 225 7.41 -21.34 2.12
N GLY A 226 8.48 -20.63 2.49
CA GLY A 226 9.73 -21.25 2.87
C GLY A 226 10.96 -21.03 1.98
N ASP A 227 10.82 -20.76 0.69
CA ASP A 227 11.97 -20.57 -0.20
C ASP A 227 12.49 -19.13 -0.20
N SER A 228 13.78 -18.96 -0.49
CA SER A 228 14.34 -17.62 -0.63
C SER A 228 13.76 -16.90 -1.86
N ILE A 229 13.23 -15.67 -1.66
CA ILE A 229 12.70 -14.83 -2.76
C ILE A 229 13.73 -14.69 -3.89
N GLN A 230 15.03 -14.66 -3.58
CA GLN A 230 16.09 -14.55 -4.57
C GLN A 230 16.20 -15.80 -5.44
N GLU A 231 16.00 -16.99 -4.89
CA GLU A 231 15.97 -18.26 -5.67
C GLU A 231 14.76 -18.30 -6.59
N ILE A 232 13.59 -17.88 -6.08
CA ILE A 232 12.37 -17.79 -6.89
C ILE A 232 12.61 -16.86 -8.08
N ILE A 233 13.15 -15.66 -7.86
CA ILE A 233 13.45 -14.68 -8.92
C ILE A 233 14.39 -15.29 -9.96
N LYS A 234 15.44 -16.00 -9.53
CA LYS A 234 16.42 -16.60 -10.44
C LYS A 234 15.78 -17.69 -11.30
N THR A 235 14.99 -18.58 -10.70
CA THR A 235 14.28 -19.66 -11.41
C THR A 235 13.26 -19.09 -12.39
N VAL A 236 12.40 -18.19 -11.94
CA VAL A 236 11.40 -17.53 -12.80
C VAL A 236 12.05 -16.81 -13.98
N ARG A 237 13.17 -16.11 -13.78
CA ARG A 237 13.89 -15.44 -14.85
C ARG A 237 14.42 -16.43 -15.88
N THR A 238 14.95 -17.58 -15.43
CA THR A 238 15.49 -18.60 -16.32
C THR A 238 14.39 -19.26 -17.15
N GLU A 239 13.26 -19.60 -16.52
CA GLU A 239 12.13 -20.25 -17.20
C GLU A 239 11.36 -19.28 -18.10
N ALA A 240 11.20 -18.00 -17.71
CA ALA A 240 10.54 -17.00 -18.52
C ALA A 240 11.30 -16.73 -19.84
N VAL A 241 12.63 -16.69 -19.81
CA VAL A 241 13.45 -16.57 -21.03
C VAL A 241 13.20 -17.73 -21.97
N LYS A 242 13.08 -18.97 -21.45
CA LYS A 242 12.76 -20.14 -22.28
C LYS A 242 11.35 -20.04 -22.90
N ALA A 243 10.42 -19.44 -22.20
CA ALA A 243 9.05 -19.20 -22.68
C ALA A 243 8.91 -17.97 -23.58
N ASN A 244 10.02 -17.25 -23.85
CA ASN A 244 10.03 -15.97 -24.58
C ASN A 244 9.14 -14.89 -23.93
N LEU A 245 9.15 -14.86 -22.59
CA LEU A 245 8.49 -13.86 -21.75
C LEU A 245 9.55 -13.00 -21.07
N ASP A 246 9.27 -11.72 -20.91
CA ASP A 246 10.15 -10.80 -20.18
C ASP A 246 9.58 -10.54 -18.77
N PRO A 247 10.17 -11.12 -17.72
CA PRO A 247 9.67 -10.99 -16.37
C PRO A 247 10.24 -9.74 -15.68
N HIS A 248 9.38 -8.84 -15.23
CA HIS A 248 9.70 -7.78 -14.30
C HIS A 248 9.18 -8.14 -12.91
N PHE A 249 9.89 -7.73 -11.89
CA PHE A 249 9.55 -8.10 -10.51
C PHE A 249 9.13 -6.87 -9.71
N GLY A 250 8.12 -7.02 -8.89
CA GLY A 250 7.60 -6.05 -7.94
C GLY A 250 7.04 -6.75 -6.72
N GLY A 251 6.23 -6.05 -5.96
CA GLY A 251 5.63 -6.54 -4.73
C GLY A 251 6.25 -5.96 -3.49
N ALA A 252 5.67 -6.29 -2.33
CA ALA A 252 6.04 -5.72 -1.04
C ALA A 252 7.54 -5.84 -0.69
N TYR A 253 8.20 -6.88 -1.18
CA TYR A 253 9.64 -7.07 -0.98
C TYR A 253 10.48 -5.96 -1.65
N PHE A 254 10.15 -5.59 -2.88
CA PHE A 254 10.90 -4.55 -3.62
C PHE A 254 10.51 -3.15 -3.15
N GLU A 255 9.22 -2.91 -2.95
CA GLU A 255 8.72 -1.63 -2.46
C GLU A 255 9.22 -1.32 -1.05
N GLY A 256 9.25 -2.32 -0.18
CA GLY A 256 9.81 -2.18 1.16
C GLY A 256 11.29 -1.79 1.15
N ASN A 257 12.08 -2.39 0.26
CA ASN A 257 13.49 -2.06 0.12
C ASN A 257 13.71 -0.67 -0.49
N GLU A 258 12.94 -0.30 -1.50
CA GLU A 258 13.02 1.04 -2.10
C GLU A 258 12.60 2.13 -1.10
N THR A 259 11.49 1.92 -0.40
CA THR A 259 11.01 2.81 0.66
C THR A 259 12.04 2.96 1.77
N PHE A 260 12.69 1.87 2.18
CA PHE A 260 13.75 1.92 3.19
C PHE A 260 14.90 2.82 2.77
N TRP A 261 15.42 2.68 1.55
CA TRP A 261 16.50 3.51 1.04
C TRP A 261 16.10 4.98 0.87
N GLN A 262 14.88 5.25 0.43
CA GLN A 262 14.35 6.61 0.33
C GLN A 262 14.24 7.26 1.72
N MET A 263 13.71 6.54 2.71
CA MET A 263 13.63 7.02 4.09
C MET A 263 15.01 7.23 4.71
N LEU A 264 15.95 6.32 4.47
CA LEU A 264 17.33 6.47 4.94
C LEU A 264 17.98 7.74 4.35
N MET A 265 17.78 8.03 3.07
CA MET A 265 18.29 9.24 2.44
C MET A 265 17.67 10.50 3.09
N ILE A 266 16.37 10.51 3.33
CA ILE A 266 15.68 11.62 4.00
C ILE A 266 16.26 11.84 5.40
N VAL A 267 16.47 10.78 6.17
CA VAL A 267 17.08 10.85 7.51
C VAL A 267 18.50 11.42 7.45
N ILE A 268 19.33 10.97 6.51
CA ILE A 268 20.69 11.50 6.35
C ILE A 268 20.67 12.99 6.03
N VAL A 269 19.81 13.44 5.10
CA VAL A 269 19.69 14.87 4.76
C VAL A 269 19.20 15.67 5.97
N ALA A 270 18.22 15.16 6.71
CA ALA A 270 17.73 15.81 7.91
C ALA A 270 18.83 15.94 9.00
N LEU A 271 19.63 14.88 9.19
CA LEU A 271 20.77 14.90 10.12
C LEU A 271 21.86 15.88 9.71
N LEU A 272 22.14 15.98 8.40
CA LEU A 272 23.08 16.98 7.89
C LEU A 272 22.59 18.41 8.14
N MET A 273 21.32 18.68 7.85
CA MET A 273 20.73 19.98 8.13
C MET A 273 20.77 20.32 9.62
N LEU A 274 20.41 19.35 10.47
CA LEU A 274 20.48 19.48 11.92
C LEU A 274 21.92 19.77 12.39
N TYR A 275 22.91 19.04 11.87
CA TYR A 275 24.32 19.28 12.17
C TYR A 275 24.73 20.72 11.88
N PHE A 276 24.38 21.27 10.73
CA PHE A 276 24.72 22.64 10.37
C PHE A 276 24.00 23.67 11.25
N ILE A 277 22.74 23.43 11.59
CA ILE A 277 22.00 24.29 12.51
C ILE A 277 22.67 24.30 13.89
N LEU A 278 23.02 23.12 14.43
CA LEU A 278 23.71 23.01 15.71
C LEU A 278 25.11 23.59 15.68
N ALA A 279 25.86 23.40 14.59
CA ALA A 279 27.16 23.98 14.42
C ALA A 279 27.13 25.52 14.45
N SER A 280 26.10 26.10 13.83
CA SER A 280 25.86 27.53 13.89
C SER A 280 25.43 28.00 15.30
N GLN A 281 24.63 27.21 15.99
CA GLN A 281 24.13 27.56 17.34
C GLN A 281 25.21 27.48 18.42
N PHE A 282 26.07 26.44 18.36
CA PHE A 282 27.15 26.25 19.32
C PHE A 282 28.47 26.94 18.93
N GLU A 283 28.52 27.57 17.76
CA GLU A 283 29.76 28.15 17.20
C GLU A 283 30.93 27.17 17.23
N SER A 284 30.62 25.88 17.04
CA SER A 284 31.57 24.77 17.14
C SER A 284 31.19 23.65 16.19
N LEU A 285 32.18 23.02 15.55
CA LEU A 285 31.98 21.86 14.68
C LEU A 285 32.01 20.52 15.46
N THR A 286 32.57 20.51 16.67
CA THR A 286 32.73 19.29 17.46
C THR A 286 31.52 19.00 18.36
N LEU A 287 30.93 20.04 18.95
CA LEU A 287 29.80 19.90 19.86
C LEU A 287 28.57 19.24 19.22
N PRO A 288 28.16 19.59 17.98
CA PRO A 288 27.06 18.89 17.31
C PRO A 288 27.29 17.40 17.14
N LEU A 289 28.54 16.96 16.91
CA LEU A 289 28.85 15.54 16.76
C LEU A 289 28.57 14.76 18.06
N ILE A 290 28.83 15.38 19.22
CA ILE A 290 28.54 14.77 20.52
C ILE A 290 27.03 14.52 20.68
N VAL A 291 26.20 15.50 20.27
CA VAL A 291 24.73 15.37 20.31
C VAL A 291 24.27 14.29 19.31
N LEU A 292 24.80 14.30 18.10
CA LEU A 292 24.38 13.39 17.04
C LEU A 292 24.76 11.92 17.31
N ILE A 293 25.78 11.63 18.12
CA ILE A 293 26.14 10.26 18.54
C ILE A 293 24.99 9.58 19.30
N GLU A 294 24.11 10.34 19.94
CA GLU A 294 22.94 9.80 20.63
C GLU A 294 21.97 9.09 19.67
N ILE A 295 21.76 9.65 18.48
CA ILE A 295 20.75 9.17 17.52
C ILE A 295 20.91 7.69 17.15
N PRO A 296 22.08 7.20 16.71
CA PRO A 296 22.28 5.79 16.43
C PRO A 296 21.95 4.86 17.61
N ILE A 297 22.25 5.32 18.82
CA ILE A 297 21.98 4.54 20.04
C ILE A 297 20.48 4.50 20.33
N ASP A 298 19.80 5.64 20.21
CA ASP A 298 18.37 5.74 20.39
C ASP A 298 17.59 4.92 19.34
N VAL A 299 18.03 4.96 18.09
CA VAL A 299 17.46 4.14 17.01
C VAL A 299 17.64 2.65 17.32
N ALA A 300 18.85 2.23 17.78
CA ALA A 300 19.09 0.84 18.14
C ALA A 300 18.18 0.39 19.30
N MET A 301 18.00 1.23 20.31
CA MET A 301 17.12 0.95 21.45
C MET A 301 15.64 0.92 21.05
N THR A 302 15.23 1.78 20.13
CA THR A 302 13.87 1.77 19.57
C THR A 302 13.60 0.48 18.78
N LEU A 303 14.56 0.04 17.95
CA LEU A 303 14.47 -1.23 17.23
C LEU A 303 14.40 -2.41 18.22
N LEU A 304 15.15 -2.36 19.32
CA LEU A 304 15.07 -3.36 20.37
C LEU A 304 13.68 -3.38 21.02
N ALA A 305 13.09 -2.21 21.31
CA ALA A 305 11.75 -2.11 21.88
C ALA A 305 10.68 -2.69 20.93
N LEU A 306 10.75 -2.39 19.63
CA LEU A 306 9.88 -2.97 18.62
C LEU A 306 10.02 -4.49 18.55
N TRP A 307 11.25 -4.99 18.60
CA TRP A 307 11.52 -6.43 18.58
C TRP A 307 10.95 -7.15 19.81
N ILE A 308 11.13 -6.59 21.02
CA ILE A 308 10.56 -7.13 22.27
C ILE A 308 9.04 -7.20 22.19
N CYS A 309 8.39 -6.20 21.58
CA CYS A 309 6.94 -6.15 21.39
C CYS A 309 6.44 -7.02 20.21
N GLY A 310 7.32 -7.67 19.44
CA GLY A 310 6.97 -8.49 18.29
C GLY A 310 6.41 -7.70 17.11
N ILE A 311 6.77 -6.43 16.99
CA ILE A 311 6.28 -5.52 15.93
C ILE A 311 7.34 -5.43 14.83
N SER A 312 6.91 -5.65 13.59
CA SER A 312 7.77 -5.51 12.42
C SER A 312 8.11 -4.05 12.11
N LEU A 313 9.30 -3.85 11.56
CA LEU A 313 9.69 -2.54 11.03
C LEU A 313 8.86 -2.24 9.77
N ASN A 314 8.03 -1.22 9.85
CA ASN A 314 7.18 -0.74 8.77
C ASN A 314 7.29 0.78 8.63
N LEU A 315 6.67 1.36 7.62
CA LEU A 315 6.69 2.79 7.36
C LEU A 315 6.28 3.60 8.60
N MET A 316 5.28 3.14 9.36
CA MET A 316 4.77 3.84 10.54
C MET A 316 5.76 3.81 11.69
N SER A 317 6.41 2.68 11.95
CA SER A 317 7.46 2.60 12.97
C SER A 317 8.68 3.44 12.59
N MET A 318 9.03 3.52 11.29
CA MET A 318 10.11 4.41 10.81
C MET A 318 9.78 5.89 11.03
N ILE A 319 8.55 6.31 10.75
CA ILE A 319 8.08 7.67 11.08
C ILE A 319 8.17 7.91 12.59
N GLY A 320 7.78 6.93 13.42
CA GLY A 320 7.91 6.98 14.86
C GLY A 320 9.35 7.20 15.33
N ILE A 321 10.32 6.50 14.73
CA ILE A 321 11.77 6.66 15.01
C ILE A 321 12.23 8.08 14.69
N VAL A 322 11.82 8.64 13.54
CA VAL A 322 12.20 10.01 13.14
C VAL A 322 11.63 11.05 14.10
N ILE A 323 10.36 10.91 14.48
CA ILE A 323 9.70 11.82 15.44
C ILE A 323 10.40 11.76 16.78
N MET A 324 10.64 10.56 17.31
CA MET A 324 11.32 10.34 18.59
C MET A 324 12.73 10.96 18.60
N SER A 325 13.51 10.71 17.54
CA SER A 325 14.87 11.29 17.43
C SER A 325 14.84 12.81 17.50
N GLY A 326 13.87 13.48 16.86
CA GLY A 326 13.72 14.93 16.92
C GLY A 326 13.40 15.47 18.34
N ILE A 327 12.60 14.73 19.10
CA ILE A 327 12.25 15.12 20.49
C ILE A 327 13.46 14.97 21.43
N VAL A 328 14.16 13.83 21.32
CA VAL A 328 15.30 13.51 22.20
C VAL A 328 16.47 14.46 21.99
N ILE A 329 16.78 14.80 20.75
CA ILE A 329 17.86 15.75 20.42
C ILE A 329 17.65 17.10 21.12
N ASN A 330 16.40 17.57 21.17
CA ASN A 330 16.09 18.83 21.83
C ASN A 330 16.47 18.84 23.31
N ASP A 331 16.23 17.75 24.03
CA ASP A 331 16.60 17.61 25.45
C ASP A 331 18.13 17.59 25.62
N SER A 332 18.85 16.94 24.73
CA SER A 332 20.31 16.84 24.75
C SER A 332 20.99 18.16 24.39
N ILE A 333 20.45 18.93 23.45
CA ILE A 333 20.91 20.28 23.12
C ILE A 333 20.85 21.19 24.35
N LEU A 334 19.69 21.22 25.01
CA LEU A 334 19.47 22.08 26.18
C LEU A 334 20.38 21.71 27.35
N LYS A 335 20.73 20.42 27.47
CA LYS A 335 21.65 19.93 28.53
C LYS A 335 23.07 20.40 28.25
N ILE A 336 23.56 20.19 27.02
CA ILE A 336 24.91 20.62 26.64
C ILE A 336 25.05 22.13 26.70
N ASP A 337 24.06 22.92 26.24
CA ASP A 337 24.05 24.36 26.35
C ASP A 337 24.16 24.82 27.83
N THR A 338 23.46 24.14 28.75
CA THR A 338 23.55 24.44 30.18
C THR A 338 24.94 24.15 30.75
N ILE A 339 25.57 23.03 30.38
CA ILE A 339 26.92 22.69 30.78
C ILE A 339 27.92 23.72 30.27
N ILE A 340 27.84 24.12 29.03
CA ILE A 340 28.71 25.13 28.42
C ILE A 340 28.59 26.47 29.14
N ARG A 341 27.36 26.92 29.45
CA ARG A 341 27.13 28.17 30.21
C ARG A 341 27.72 28.13 31.60
N LEU A 342 27.62 27.00 32.30
CA LEU A 342 28.25 26.85 33.61
C LEU A 342 29.77 26.89 33.51
N GLN A 343 30.37 26.28 32.51
CA GLN A 343 31.82 26.39 32.25
C GLN A 343 32.26 27.83 31.96
N GLN A 344 31.47 28.58 31.19
CA GLN A 344 31.71 30.02 30.91
C GLN A 344 31.61 30.88 32.19
N GLN A 345 30.81 30.43 33.16
CA GLN A 345 30.75 31.07 34.50
C GLN A 345 31.91 30.71 35.42
N GLY A 346 32.83 29.86 34.95
CA GLY A 346 34.03 29.47 35.71
C GLY A 346 33.92 28.17 36.52
N PHE A 347 32.86 27.39 36.34
CA PHE A 347 32.74 26.08 36.99
C PHE A 347 33.72 25.09 36.35
N PRO A 348 34.39 24.23 37.15
CA PRO A 348 35.19 23.13 36.65
C PRO A 348 34.35 22.16 35.79
N LEU A 349 34.94 21.49 34.80
CA LEU A 349 34.24 20.61 33.88
C LEU A 349 33.29 19.59 34.57
N LEU A 350 33.78 18.87 35.54
CA LEU A 350 33.02 17.86 36.28
C LEU A 350 31.86 18.45 37.09
N GLU A 351 32.08 19.62 37.69
CA GLU A 351 31.04 20.32 38.44
C GLU A 351 29.99 20.91 37.53
N ALA A 352 30.39 21.49 36.40
CA ALA A 352 29.47 21.98 35.37
C ALA A 352 28.60 20.86 34.76
N ILE A 353 29.15 19.66 34.55
CA ILE A 353 28.44 18.47 34.13
C ILE A 353 27.42 18.02 35.18
N HIS A 354 27.84 17.99 36.47
CA HIS A 354 26.97 17.57 37.55
C HIS A 354 25.81 18.54 37.75
N GLU A 355 26.09 19.82 37.91
CA GLU A 355 25.09 20.86 38.13
C GLU A 355 24.16 21.03 36.91
N GLY A 356 24.73 20.99 35.70
CA GLY A 356 23.95 21.00 34.46
C GLY A 356 23.05 19.78 34.33
N GLY A 357 23.51 18.61 34.75
CA GLY A 357 22.74 17.38 34.80
C GLY A 357 21.59 17.45 35.79
N VAL A 358 21.88 17.85 37.03
CA VAL A 358 20.86 17.98 38.09
C VAL A 358 19.82 19.05 37.72
N GLY A 359 20.27 20.19 37.21
CA GLY A 359 19.36 21.29 36.84
C GLY A 359 18.39 20.91 35.69
N ARG A 360 18.80 20.02 34.81
CA ARG A 360 17.96 19.56 33.63
C ARG A 360 17.23 18.26 33.92
N LEU A 361 17.49 17.55 34.99
CA LEU A 361 16.83 16.27 35.30
C LEU A 361 15.30 16.39 35.36
N LYS A 362 14.79 17.35 36.11
CA LYS A 362 13.36 17.54 36.30
C LYS A 362 12.66 17.96 35.01
N PRO A 363 13.12 18.95 34.19
CA PRO A 363 12.55 19.28 32.91
C PRO A 363 12.52 18.10 31.94
N ILE A 364 13.64 17.35 31.80
CA ILE A 364 13.73 16.22 30.88
C ILE A 364 12.75 15.09 31.27
N LEU A 365 12.68 14.75 32.54
CA LEU A 365 11.72 13.75 33.02
C LEU A 365 10.25 14.21 32.79
N MET A 366 10.01 15.49 32.93
CA MET A 366 8.66 16.05 32.74
C MET A 366 8.24 16.02 31.27
N THR A 367 9.13 16.38 30.33
CA THR A 367 8.88 16.31 28.87
C THR A 367 8.71 14.87 28.43
N SER A 368 9.61 13.98 28.80
CA SER A 368 9.57 12.56 28.44
C SER A 368 8.32 11.88 28.99
N LEU A 369 7.97 12.08 30.27
CA LEU A 369 6.77 11.48 30.86
C LEU A 369 5.49 12.02 30.22
N SER A 370 5.42 13.31 29.95
CA SER A 370 4.28 13.93 29.28
C SER A 370 4.10 13.38 27.86
N THR A 371 5.19 13.24 27.10
CA THR A 371 5.17 12.68 25.75
C THR A 371 4.76 11.20 25.76
N VAL A 372 5.35 10.40 26.64
CA VAL A 372 5.01 8.98 26.78
C VAL A 372 3.53 8.80 27.14
N LEU A 373 3.03 9.53 28.14
CA LEU A 373 1.61 9.48 28.52
C LEU A 373 0.68 9.97 27.43
N GLY A 374 1.08 10.99 26.65
CA GLY A 374 0.31 11.51 25.53
C GLY A 374 0.17 10.52 24.36
N ILE A 375 1.22 9.72 24.12
CA ILE A 375 1.26 8.75 23.00
C ILE A 375 0.81 7.34 23.44
N LEU A 376 0.82 7.04 24.74
CA LEU A 376 0.45 5.74 25.27
C LEU A 376 -0.91 5.20 24.77
N PRO A 377 -2.00 6.00 24.67
CA PRO A 377 -3.26 5.52 24.12
C PRO A 377 -3.13 4.99 22.69
N MET A 378 -2.21 5.55 21.89
CA MET A 378 -1.95 5.10 20.54
C MET A 378 -1.14 3.79 20.52
N ALA A 379 -0.21 3.61 21.47
CA ALA A 379 0.59 2.39 21.59
C ALA A 379 -0.23 1.15 22.03
N ILE A 380 -1.35 1.37 22.72
CA ILE A 380 -2.26 0.30 23.20
C ILE A 380 -3.59 0.27 22.43
N ALA A 381 -3.69 0.97 21.31
CA ALA A 381 -4.91 1.05 20.51
C ALA A 381 -5.34 -0.34 20.02
N THR A 382 -6.65 -0.56 19.93
CA THR A 382 -7.27 -1.78 19.41
C THR A 382 -8.32 -1.45 18.35
N GLY A 383 -8.63 -2.40 17.46
CA GLY A 383 -9.61 -2.24 16.40
C GLY A 383 -9.00 -2.08 15.01
N ALA A 384 -9.83 -1.80 14.01
CA ALA A 384 -9.40 -1.65 12.63
C ALA A 384 -8.39 -0.51 12.48
N GLY A 385 -7.26 -0.77 11.81
CA GLY A 385 -6.18 0.18 11.61
C GLY A 385 -5.35 0.49 12.86
N ALA A 386 -5.52 -0.26 13.94
CA ALA A 386 -4.70 -0.11 15.14
C ALA A 386 -3.25 -0.53 14.90
N GLU A 387 -3.01 -1.55 14.08
CA GLU A 387 -1.66 -2.12 13.85
C GLU A 387 -0.62 -1.07 13.45
N SER A 388 -0.98 -0.20 12.50
CA SER A 388 -0.08 0.87 12.03
C SER A 388 0.18 1.91 13.13
N ARG A 389 -0.86 2.32 13.86
CA ARG A 389 -0.76 3.30 14.94
C ARG A 389 0.01 2.75 16.14
N VAL A 390 -0.21 1.48 16.48
CA VAL A 390 0.51 0.79 17.56
C VAL A 390 2.01 0.72 17.25
N ALA A 391 2.38 0.39 16.01
CA ALA A 391 3.79 0.36 15.59
C ALA A 391 4.48 1.71 15.80
N MET A 392 3.86 2.81 15.38
CA MET A 392 4.37 4.16 15.59
C MET A 392 4.40 4.51 17.10
N GLY A 393 3.32 4.21 17.83
CA GLY A 393 3.22 4.48 19.26
C GLY A 393 4.28 3.78 20.07
N ILE A 394 4.53 2.50 19.82
CA ILE A 394 5.57 1.72 20.51
C ILE A 394 6.97 2.19 20.13
N ALA A 395 7.21 2.56 18.87
CA ALA A 395 8.48 3.14 18.48
C ALA A 395 8.79 4.41 19.27
N VAL A 396 7.82 5.33 19.39
CA VAL A 396 8.03 6.57 20.13
C VAL A 396 8.10 6.34 21.63
N VAL A 397 7.19 5.58 22.22
CA VAL A 397 7.18 5.31 23.68
C VAL A 397 8.43 4.54 24.10
N GLY A 398 8.74 3.44 23.41
CA GLY A 398 9.91 2.61 23.73
C GLY A 398 11.21 3.35 23.52
N GLY A 399 11.35 4.05 22.38
CA GLY A 399 12.51 4.90 22.10
C GLY A 399 12.69 6.01 23.12
N MET A 400 11.59 6.73 23.47
CA MET A 400 11.63 7.84 24.41
C MET A 400 12.04 7.43 25.84
N VAL A 401 11.54 6.29 26.32
CA VAL A 401 11.94 5.75 27.62
C VAL A 401 13.45 5.46 27.63
N CYS A 402 13.95 4.76 26.63
CA CYS A 402 15.37 4.43 26.53
C CYS A 402 16.25 5.68 26.35
N ALA A 403 15.84 6.59 25.47
CA ALA A 403 16.55 7.83 25.19
C ALA A 403 16.65 8.73 26.41
N THR A 404 15.63 8.78 27.26
CA THR A 404 15.68 9.55 28.51
C THR A 404 16.80 9.06 29.41
N PHE A 405 16.97 7.75 29.57
CA PHE A 405 18.09 7.19 30.33
C PHE A 405 19.44 7.48 29.65
N LEU A 406 19.52 7.32 28.34
CA LEU A 406 20.74 7.58 27.56
C LEU A 406 21.17 9.05 27.67
N SER A 407 20.25 9.97 27.44
CA SER A 407 20.54 11.39 27.53
C SER A 407 20.99 11.82 28.94
N LEU A 408 20.48 11.18 30.00
CA LEU A 408 20.88 11.49 31.38
C LEU A 408 22.28 11.01 31.72
N PHE A 409 22.71 9.85 31.22
CA PHE A 409 23.97 9.23 31.61
C PHE A 409 25.04 9.23 30.53
N VAL A 410 24.65 8.92 29.26
CA VAL A 410 25.61 8.73 28.17
C VAL A 410 26.13 10.06 27.62
N ILE A 411 25.27 11.05 27.43
CA ILE A 411 25.69 12.37 26.93
C ILE A 411 26.71 13.05 27.87
N PRO A 412 26.49 13.15 29.18
CA PRO A 412 27.49 13.71 30.08
C PRO A 412 28.83 12.94 30.07
N ALA A 413 28.78 11.62 29.98
CA ALA A 413 29.97 10.80 29.90
C ALA A 413 30.77 11.04 28.61
N ILE A 414 30.08 11.08 27.45
CA ILE A 414 30.71 11.38 26.15
C ILE A 414 31.26 12.80 26.16
N TYR A 415 30.51 13.77 26.67
CA TYR A 415 30.98 15.15 26.80
C TYR A 415 32.22 15.26 27.66
N SER A 416 32.26 14.59 28.83
CA SER A 416 33.42 14.55 29.72
C SER A 416 34.66 13.96 29.03
N TYR A 417 34.48 12.95 28.19
CA TYR A 417 35.59 12.28 27.48
C TYR A 417 36.13 13.09 26.30
N LEU A 418 35.24 13.76 25.55
CA LEU A 418 35.61 14.50 24.32
C LEU A 418 35.95 15.97 24.60
N SER A 419 35.45 16.56 25.69
CA SER A 419 35.75 17.93 26.06
C SER A 419 37.12 17.98 26.78
N THR A 420 38.14 18.39 26.04
CA THR A 420 39.42 18.76 26.64
C THR A 420 39.26 20.04 27.46
N GLU A 421 39.92 20.16 28.59
CA GLU A 421 39.86 21.27 29.60
C GLU A 421 40.12 22.71 29.09
N LYS A 422 40.14 22.95 27.78
CA LYS A 422 40.41 24.25 27.19
C LYS A 422 39.19 24.86 26.49
N VAL A 423 38.24 25.31 27.30
CA VAL A 423 37.48 26.48 26.84
C VAL A 423 38.36 27.70 27.16
N ASN A 424 39.07 28.19 26.17
CA ASN A 424 39.74 29.50 26.28
C ASN A 424 38.65 30.54 26.62
N VAL A 425 38.71 31.09 27.80
CA VAL A 425 38.00 32.31 28.16
C VAL A 425 38.58 33.40 27.25
N ILE A 426 37.94 33.60 26.11
CA ILE A 426 38.16 34.79 25.26
C ILE A 426 37.41 35.91 25.95
N GLY A 427 38.16 36.83 26.52
CA GLY A 427 37.73 38.04 27.17
C GLY A 427 37.05 39.06 26.24
#